data_129cedc760f05003b40eecf677266a0e
#
_entry.id   129cedc760f05003b40eecf677266a0e
#
_cell.length_a   1.000
_cell.length_b   1.000
_cell.length_c   1.000
_cell.angle_alpha   90.00
_cell.angle_beta   90.00
_cell.angle_gamma   90.00
#
_symmetry.space_group_name_H-M   'P 1'
#
loop_
_entity.id
_entity.type
_entity.pdbx_description
1 polymer ?
#
loop_
_entity_poly.entity_id
_entity_poly.type
_entity_poly.pdbx_seq_one_letter_code
_entity_poly.pdbx_strand_id
1 'polypeptide(L)'
;NYLTWSIATGPLQHKLLFGYDHFNTQLAPGSSYIEAGGYLLADGGVAKTFKKADIAKYLLDKDGNPRTNVPAFDLNSTVGNQYQDVTKYLYESKPVRPADQYTNGIYLQEQLSWRRLQLLLGARIEWFTDIVQGAKGVKTYTHQRAFTPRVGLVYSLTPMTNVYATWIRGFEPQAVSVQSDPTSGGPFDPVQSELWELGAKGDYFDSRLTATLSLFSLRQRNTLYNAGITGEPNRMVPIGEELSRGVELDVAGKILPYWSVMASYSYNVAEITKAVVGTKDLNLQRPGTPRHSGNIWTKFVIPQGPMEGLGIGLGVHGVSERLGQVGRREHVVSYPGYVLLDAALYYKVRDVQLQLNANNLLDKSYYVSGYDRLRSFPGSPRQLSISATYRF
;
A
#
# COMPACT_ATOMS: atom_id res chain seq x y z
N ASN A 1 22.75 -0.61 14.41
CA ASN A 1 23.46 -0.25 15.66
C ASN A 1 23.08 1.16 16.06
N TYR A 2 22.83 1.40 17.36
CA TYR A 2 22.52 2.75 17.85
C TYR A 2 23.04 2.94 19.28
N LEU A 3 23.21 4.20 19.63
CA LEU A 3 23.57 4.69 20.96
C LEU A 3 22.51 5.66 21.44
N THR A 4 22.19 5.61 22.72
CA THR A 4 21.27 6.55 23.38
C THR A 4 21.92 7.20 24.57
N TRP A 5 21.70 8.51 24.75
CA TRP A 5 22.12 9.25 25.94
C TRP A 5 20.94 10.01 26.51
N SER A 6 20.86 10.06 27.83
CA SER A 6 19.93 10.94 28.56
C SER A 6 20.73 11.93 29.38
N ILE A 7 20.52 13.22 29.12
CA ILE A 7 21.26 14.34 29.74
C ILE A 7 20.25 15.34 30.29
N ALA A 8 20.54 15.94 31.42
CA ALA A 8 19.76 17.04 31.98
C ALA A 8 20.60 18.33 31.95
N THR A 9 20.07 19.42 31.37
CA THR A 9 20.68 20.76 31.40
C THR A 9 19.70 21.73 32.04
N GLY A 10 19.82 21.87 33.36
CA GLY A 10 18.85 22.62 34.16
C GLY A 10 17.45 22.01 34.08
N PRO A 11 16.42 22.74 33.65
CA PRO A 11 15.06 22.20 33.56
C PRO A 11 14.79 21.38 32.29
N LEU A 12 15.75 21.29 31.38
CA LEU A 12 15.63 20.57 30.11
C LEU A 12 16.12 19.14 30.26
N GLN A 13 15.31 18.17 29.76
CA GLN A 13 15.70 16.78 29.63
C GLN A 13 15.93 16.47 28.17
N HIS A 14 17.12 15.97 27.85
CA HIS A 14 17.55 15.59 26.52
C HIS A 14 17.63 14.07 26.41
N LYS A 15 17.04 13.50 25.36
CA LYS A 15 17.26 12.11 24.97
C LYS A 15 17.80 12.11 23.54
N LEU A 16 19.07 11.80 23.44
CA LEU A 16 19.78 11.73 22.17
C LEU A 16 19.80 10.29 21.67
N LEU A 17 19.63 10.12 20.36
CA LEU A 17 19.76 8.86 19.66
C LEU A 17 20.68 9.08 18.45
N PHE A 18 21.77 8.36 18.37
CA PHE A 18 22.64 8.30 17.20
C PHE A 18 22.70 6.86 16.71
N GLY A 19 22.59 6.64 15.40
CA GLY A 19 22.64 5.30 14.87
C GLY A 19 23.15 5.19 13.44
N TYR A 20 23.52 3.98 13.09
CA TYR A 20 23.93 3.54 11.77
C TYR A 20 23.24 2.23 11.42
N ASP A 21 22.65 2.17 10.23
CA ASP A 21 22.02 0.98 9.65
C ASP A 21 22.72 0.59 8.36
N HIS A 22 22.81 -0.72 8.16
CA HIS A 22 23.27 -1.33 6.92
C HIS A 22 22.29 -2.45 6.55
N PHE A 23 21.80 -2.43 5.33
CA PHE A 23 20.98 -3.49 4.75
C PHE A 23 21.58 -3.94 3.42
N ASN A 24 21.56 -5.24 3.20
CA ASN A 24 21.89 -5.84 1.92
C ASN A 24 20.76 -6.79 1.53
N THR A 25 20.17 -6.55 0.36
CA THR A 25 19.17 -7.42 -0.24
C THR A 25 19.74 -7.98 -1.54
N GLN A 26 19.70 -9.29 -1.67
CA GLN A 26 20.24 -9.98 -2.85
C GLN A 26 19.14 -10.79 -3.53
N LEU A 27 19.05 -10.64 -4.84
CA LEU A 27 18.31 -11.54 -5.70
C LEU A 27 19.32 -12.54 -6.26
N ALA A 28 19.25 -13.77 -5.78
CA ALA A 28 20.25 -14.80 -6.09
C ALA A 28 20.30 -15.12 -7.58
N PRO A 29 21.52 -15.43 -8.11
CA PRO A 29 21.67 -16.01 -9.46
C PRO A 29 20.87 -17.32 -9.57
N GLY A 30 20.30 -17.57 -10.74
CA GLY A 30 19.54 -18.79 -11.00
C GLY A 30 18.07 -18.75 -10.60
N SER A 31 17.61 -17.69 -9.96
CA SER A 31 16.17 -17.45 -9.80
C SER A 31 15.51 -17.36 -11.17
N SER A 32 14.36 -18.01 -11.32
CA SER A 32 13.59 -17.96 -12.57
C SER A 32 12.09 -18.04 -12.25
N TYR A 33 11.30 -17.52 -13.17
CA TYR A 33 9.87 -17.80 -13.21
C TYR A 33 9.55 -18.49 -14.54
N ILE A 34 8.48 -19.26 -14.56
CA ILE A 34 7.97 -19.90 -15.77
C ILE A 34 6.79 -19.09 -16.31
N GLU A 35 6.74 -18.93 -17.62
CA GLU A 35 5.67 -18.24 -18.32
C GLU A 35 5.13 -19.13 -19.45
N ALA A 36 3.82 -19.35 -19.50
CA ALA A 36 3.19 -19.98 -20.65
C ALA A 36 3.06 -18.94 -21.75
N GLY A 37 3.74 -19.17 -22.88
CA GLY A 37 3.59 -18.30 -24.05
C GLY A 37 2.20 -18.46 -24.67
N GLY A 38 1.66 -17.39 -25.28
CA GLY A 38 0.35 -17.43 -25.95
C GLY A 38 0.33 -18.28 -27.23
N TYR A 39 1.47 -18.40 -27.93
CA TYR A 39 1.58 -19.01 -29.24
C TYR A 39 2.73 -20.03 -29.31
N LEU A 40 2.55 -21.06 -30.12
CA LEU A 40 3.56 -22.07 -30.40
C LEU A 40 4.49 -21.60 -31.52
N LEU A 41 5.80 -21.84 -31.35
CA LEU A 41 6.82 -21.57 -32.38
C LEU A 41 7.16 -22.86 -33.14
N ALA A 42 7.63 -22.71 -34.39
CA ALA A 42 8.00 -23.80 -35.25
C ALA A 42 9.23 -24.59 -34.74
N ASP A 43 10.06 -23.97 -33.90
CA ASP A 43 11.22 -24.59 -33.27
C ASP A 43 10.88 -25.36 -31.96
N GLY A 44 9.57 -25.42 -31.60
CA GLY A 44 9.09 -26.07 -30.38
C GLY A 44 9.06 -25.14 -29.15
N GLY A 45 9.45 -23.88 -29.27
CA GLY A 45 9.35 -22.88 -28.26
C GLY A 45 7.97 -22.22 -28.19
N VAL A 46 7.86 -21.18 -27.36
CA VAL A 46 6.64 -20.38 -27.21
C VAL A 46 6.92 -18.89 -27.36
N ALA A 47 5.94 -18.14 -27.84
CA ALA A 47 5.98 -16.67 -27.89
C ALA A 47 4.81 -16.08 -27.10
N LYS A 48 5.05 -15.00 -26.39
CA LYS A 48 4.03 -14.31 -25.58
C LYS A 48 2.92 -13.70 -26.44
N THR A 49 3.31 -13.05 -27.54
CA THR A 49 2.39 -12.33 -28.42
C THR A 49 2.66 -12.70 -29.88
N PHE A 50 1.62 -12.64 -30.70
CA PHE A 50 1.76 -12.82 -32.14
C PHE A 50 2.28 -11.53 -32.81
N LYS A 51 3.28 -11.71 -33.71
CA LYS A 51 3.79 -10.63 -34.55
C LYS A 51 3.64 -11.05 -36.01
N LYS A 52 2.76 -10.39 -36.77
CA LYS A 52 2.48 -10.72 -38.14
C LYS A 52 3.73 -10.69 -39.07
N ALA A 53 4.66 -9.78 -38.78
CA ALA A 53 5.93 -9.68 -39.54
C ALA A 53 6.83 -10.92 -39.37
N ASP A 54 6.64 -11.67 -38.29
CA ASP A 54 7.46 -12.85 -37.96
C ASP A 54 6.69 -14.17 -38.17
N ILE A 55 5.64 -14.19 -39.00
CA ILE A 55 4.72 -15.33 -39.15
C ILE A 55 5.43 -16.65 -39.39
N ALA A 56 6.53 -16.64 -40.11
CA ALA A 56 7.33 -17.84 -40.43
C ALA A 56 7.98 -18.51 -39.19
N LYS A 57 8.03 -17.81 -38.06
CA LYS A 57 8.55 -18.34 -36.79
C LYS A 57 7.51 -19.15 -36.00
N TYR A 58 6.24 -19.03 -36.37
CA TYR A 58 5.14 -19.67 -35.64
C TYR A 58 4.75 -21.00 -36.22
N LEU A 59 4.33 -21.93 -35.38
CA LEU A 59 3.67 -23.13 -35.82
C LEU A 59 2.29 -22.77 -36.35
N LEU A 60 2.02 -23.07 -37.62
CA LEU A 60 0.74 -22.71 -38.24
C LEU A 60 -0.20 -23.92 -38.25
N ASP A 61 -1.50 -23.65 -38.24
CA ASP A 61 -2.55 -24.62 -38.50
C ASP A 61 -2.71 -24.85 -40.04
N LYS A 62 -3.68 -25.71 -40.40
CA LYS A 62 -3.97 -26.02 -41.80
C LYS A 62 -4.48 -24.83 -42.61
N ASP A 63 -4.98 -23.80 -41.94
CA ASP A 63 -5.56 -22.58 -42.54
C ASP A 63 -4.53 -21.44 -42.56
N GLY A 64 -3.27 -21.70 -42.13
CA GLY A 64 -2.18 -20.73 -42.10
C GLY A 64 -2.20 -19.79 -40.91
N ASN A 65 -3.03 -20.04 -39.89
CA ASN A 65 -3.05 -19.23 -38.69
C ASN A 65 -2.08 -19.74 -37.64
N PRO A 66 -1.50 -18.85 -36.78
CA PRO A 66 -0.59 -19.27 -35.73
C PRO A 66 -1.35 -20.06 -34.64
N ARG A 67 -0.82 -21.25 -34.34
CA ARG A 67 -1.38 -22.09 -33.29
C ARG A 67 -1.14 -21.50 -31.92
N THR A 68 -2.19 -21.47 -31.11
CA THR A 68 -2.12 -21.01 -29.70
C THR A 68 -1.60 -22.11 -28.79
N ASN A 69 -0.79 -21.76 -27.84
CA ASN A 69 -0.39 -22.62 -26.70
C ASN A 69 -1.40 -22.55 -25.56
N VAL A 70 -1.89 -21.35 -25.31
CA VAL A 70 -2.92 -21.08 -24.30
C VAL A 70 -4.21 -20.75 -25.05
N PRO A 71 -5.35 -21.40 -24.76
CA PRO A 71 -6.62 -21.13 -25.43
C PRO A 71 -7.07 -19.68 -25.16
N ALA A 72 -7.83 -19.15 -26.12
CA ALA A 72 -8.44 -17.85 -25.93
C ALA A 72 -9.47 -17.89 -24.79
N PHE A 73 -9.47 -16.87 -23.95
CA PHE A 73 -10.45 -16.68 -22.91
C PHE A 73 -11.62 -15.85 -23.48
N ASP A 74 -12.81 -16.41 -23.50
CA ASP A 74 -14.01 -15.68 -23.92
C ASP A 74 -14.57 -14.86 -22.78
N LEU A 75 -14.42 -13.54 -22.85
CA LEU A 75 -14.91 -12.60 -21.82
C LEU A 75 -16.45 -12.55 -21.75
N ASN A 76 -17.15 -13.00 -22.79
CA ASN A 76 -18.61 -12.96 -22.84
C ASN A 76 -19.27 -14.28 -22.39
N SER A 77 -18.48 -15.33 -22.16
CA SER A 77 -18.98 -16.64 -21.75
C SER A 77 -18.52 -16.98 -20.34
N THR A 78 -19.47 -17.34 -19.50
CA THR A 78 -19.20 -17.91 -18.16
C THR A 78 -19.04 -19.44 -18.21
N VAL A 79 -19.38 -20.06 -19.33
CA VAL A 79 -19.32 -21.52 -19.54
C VAL A 79 -18.10 -21.85 -20.41
N GLY A 80 -17.28 -22.80 -19.98
CA GLY A 80 -16.09 -23.23 -20.70
C GLY A 80 -14.79 -22.49 -20.32
N ASN A 81 -14.87 -21.37 -19.59
CA ASN A 81 -13.70 -20.62 -19.08
C ASN A 81 -13.32 -21.02 -17.64
N GLN A 82 -14.04 -21.95 -17.03
CA GLN A 82 -13.96 -22.22 -15.59
C GLN A 82 -12.71 -22.97 -15.16
N TYR A 83 -12.19 -23.83 -16.03
CA TYR A 83 -10.99 -24.61 -15.74
C TYR A 83 -10.16 -24.83 -16.99
N GLN A 84 -8.87 -24.54 -16.87
CA GLN A 84 -7.88 -24.81 -17.89
C GLN A 84 -6.85 -25.79 -17.34
N ASP A 85 -6.61 -26.89 -18.06
CA ASP A 85 -5.55 -27.83 -17.70
C ASP A 85 -4.19 -27.25 -18.06
N VAL A 86 -3.64 -26.48 -17.11
CA VAL A 86 -2.37 -25.79 -17.27
C VAL A 86 -1.17 -26.73 -17.48
N THR A 87 -1.33 -28.04 -17.18
CA THR A 87 -0.25 -29.02 -17.37
C THR A 87 0.04 -29.30 -18.84
N LYS A 88 -0.91 -28.98 -19.74
CA LYS A 88 -0.78 -29.16 -21.18
C LYS A 88 -0.08 -28.00 -21.89
N TYR A 89 0.20 -26.90 -21.18
CA TYR A 89 0.86 -25.75 -21.78
C TYR A 89 2.36 -25.95 -21.83
N LEU A 90 2.99 -25.42 -22.87
CA LEU A 90 4.42 -25.27 -22.93
C LEU A 90 4.83 -24.00 -22.16
N TYR A 91 5.81 -24.16 -21.32
CA TYR A 91 6.34 -23.09 -20.49
C TYR A 91 7.77 -22.74 -20.90
N GLU A 92 8.09 -21.46 -20.88
CA GLU A 92 9.45 -20.96 -21.02
C GLU A 92 9.95 -20.51 -19.64
N SER A 93 11.15 -20.92 -19.29
CA SER A 93 11.82 -20.39 -18.11
C SER A 93 12.41 -19.02 -18.42
N LYS A 94 12.01 -18.03 -17.63
CA LYS A 94 12.51 -16.67 -17.71
C LYS A 94 13.49 -16.44 -16.56
N PRO A 95 14.81 -16.42 -16.84
CA PRO A 95 15.78 -16.15 -15.79
C PRO A 95 15.58 -14.74 -15.24
N VAL A 96 15.53 -14.64 -13.93
CA VAL A 96 15.55 -13.36 -13.23
C VAL A 96 17.00 -12.90 -13.14
N ARG A 97 17.26 -11.66 -13.54
CA ARG A 97 18.62 -11.11 -13.50
C ARG A 97 19.01 -10.90 -12.03
N PRO A 98 20.22 -11.35 -11.65
CA PRO A 98 20.73 -11.09 -10.32
C PRO A 98 20.79 -9.58 -10.04
N ALA A 99 20.41 -9.21 -8.85
CA ALA A 99 20.46 -7.83 -8.39
C ALA A 99 20.88 -7.80 -6.92
N ASP A 100 21.73 -6.84 -6.58
CA ASP A 100 22.13 -6.54 -5.20
C ASP A 100 21.71 -5.12 -4.88
N GLN A 101 21.17 -4.90 -3.69
CA GLN A 101 20.85 -3.60 -3.17
C GLN A 101 21.53 -3.38 -1.83
N TYR A 102 22.32 -2.34 -1.72
CA TYR A 102 22.98 -1.93 -0.50
C TYR A 102 22.41 -0.60 -0.02
N THR A 103 21.99 -0.58 1.23
CA THR A 103 21.50 0.63 1.88
C THR A 103 22.34 0.90 3.13
N ASN A 104 22.86 2.11 3.25
CA ASN A 104 23.56 2.58 4.43
C ASN A 104 22.90 3.86 4.92
N GLY A 105 22.64 3.97 6.22
CA GLY A 105 22.01 5.13 6.81
C GLY A 105 22.68 5.54 8.11
N ILE A 106 22.91 6.84 8.26
CA ILE A 106 23.34 7.48 9.52
C ILE A 106 22.22 8.38 9.97
N TYR A 107 21.86 8.33 11.24
CA TYR A 107 20.81 9.17 11.79
C TYR A 107 21.14 9.70 13.19
N LEU A 108 20.63 10.90 13.42
CA LEU A 108 20.67 11.58 14.71
C LEU A 108 19.27 12.05 15.07
N GLN A 109 18.89 11.86 16.31
CA GLN A 109 17.64 12.38 16.85
C GLN A 109 17.84 12.92 18.25
N GLU A 110 17.20 14.04 18.55
CA GLU A 110 17.06 14.58 19.89
C GLU A 110 15.59 14.73 20.25
N GLN A 111 15.23 14.23 21.43
CA GLN A 111 13.96 14.54 22.09
C GLN A 111 14.25 15.43 23.30
N LEU A 112 13.72 16.64 23.25
CA LEU A 112 13.85 17.65 24.28
C LEU A 112 12.52 17.72 25.04
N SER A 113 12.55 17.62 26.35
CA SER A 113 11.37 17.76 27.22
C SER A 113 11.55 18.91 28.19
N TRP A 114 10.56 19.82 28.22
CA TRP A 114 10.51 20.95 29.13
C TRP A 114 9.09 21.19 29.61
N ARG A 115 8.86 20.90 30.88
CA ARG A 115 7.52 21.01 31.49
C ARG A 115 6.47 20.25 30.65
N ARG A 116 5.56 20.98 29.99
CA ARG A 116 4.47 20.44 29.15
C ARG A 116 4.83 20.37 27.68
N LEU A 117 6.04 20.80 27.32
CA LEU A 117 6.49 20.87 25.93
C LEU A 117 7.49 19.76 25.65
N GLN A 118 7.31 19.05 24.53
CA GLN A 118 8.29 18.12 23.98
C GLN A 118 8.60 18.51 22.53
N LEU A 119 9.87 18.59 22.22
CA LEU A 119 10.37 18.86 20.87
C LEU A 119 11.17 17.65 20.41
N LEU A 120 10.86 17.14 19.24
CA LEU A 120 11.62 16.12 18.54
C LEU A 120 12.30 16.73 17.32
N LEU A 121 13.60 16.61 17.28
CA LEU A 121 14.43 16.95 16.12
C LEU A 121 15.11 15.68 15.63
N GLY A 122 15.09 15.42 14.34
CA GLY A 122 15.77 14.27 13.76
C GLY A 122 16.22 14.52 12.34
N ALA A 123 17.32 13.88 11.97
CA ALA A 123 17.82 13.88 10.62
C ALA A 123 18.46 12.54 10.29
N ARG A 124 18.27 12.07 9.04
CA ARG A 124 18.89 10.88 8.52
C ARG A 124 19.46 11.16 7.14
N ILE A 125 20.64 10.67 6.89
CA ILE A 125 21.25 10.60 5.56
C ILE A 125 21.34 9.15 5.17
N GLU A 126 20.93 8.84 3.95
CA GLU A 126 20.89 7.48 3.44
C GLU A 126 21.48 7.41 2.04
N TRP A 127 22.26 6.35 1.80
CA TRP A 127 22.89 6.05 0.52
C TRP A 127 22.40 4.68 0.04
N PHE A 128 21.91 4.63 -1.19
CA PHE A 128 21.48 3.44 -1.89
C PHE A 128 22.41 3.14 -3.04
N THR A 129 22.75 1.89 -3.18
CA THR A 129 23.48 1.39 -4.34
C THR A 129 22.75 0.15 -4.86
N ASP A 130 22.19 0.28 -6.05
CA ASP A 130 21.60 -0.83 -6.77
C ASP A 130 22.60 -1.35 -7.80
N ILE A 131 22.79 -2.67 -7.84
CA ILE A 131 23.66 -3.36 -8.79
C ILE A 131 22.82 -4.35 -9.56
N VAL A 132 22.66 -4.17 -10.86
CA VAL A 132 21.92 -5.07 -11.72
C VAL A 132 22.86 -5.71 -12.74
N GLN A 133 22.82 -7.03 -12.85
CA GLN A 133 23.58 -7.76 -13.85
C GLN A 133 22.80 -7.84 -15.18
N GLY A 134 23.32 -7.26 -16.23
CA GLY A 134 22.76 -7.31 -17.58
C GLY A 134 22.89 -8.68 -18.24
N ALA A 135 22.29 -8.84 -19.44
CA ALA A 135 22.25 -10.11 -20.19
C ALA A 135 23.62 -10.70 -20.51
N LYS A 136 24.67 -9.89 -20.59
CA LYS A 136 26.06 -10.32 -20.87
C LYS A 136 26.95 -10.35 -19.62
N GLY A 137 26.36 -10.36 -18.42
CA GLY A 137 27.10 -10.32 -17.16
C GLY A 137 27.65 -8.93 -16.77
N VAL A 138 27.40 -7.90 -17.57
CA VAL A 138 27.84 -6.54 -17.28
C VAL A 138 27.01 -5.99 -16.12
N LYS A 139 27.68 -5.51 -15.07
CA LYS A 139 27.02 -4.90 -13.90
C LYS A 139 26.77 -3.42 -14.15
N THR A 140 25.55 -3.00 -13.90
CA THR A 140 25.16 -1.58 -13.87
C THR A 140 24.97 -1.15 -12.43
N TYR A 141 25.60 -0.05 -12.05
CA TYR A 141 25.51 0.54 -10.71
C TYR A 141 24.67 1.79 -10.76
N THR A 142 23.71 1.89 -9.85
CA THR A 142 22.89 3.10 -9.66
C THR A 142 23.04 3.56 -8.22
N HIS A 143 23.43 4.80 -8.03
CA HIS A 143 23.61 5.40 -6.72
C HIS A 143 22.55 6.47 -6.48
N GLN A 144 21.88 6.40 -5.34
CA GLN A 144 20.91 7.39 -4.90
C GLN A 144 21.25 7.79 -3.46
N ARG A 145 20.92 9.01 -3.09
CA ARG A 145 21.07 9.49 -1.72
C ARG A 145 19.87 10.33 -1.32
N ALA A 146 19.54 10.32 -0.04
CA ALA A 146 18.48 11.14 0.50
C ALA A 146 18.84 11.71 1.86
N PHE A 147 18.31 12.91 2.14
CA PHE A 147 18.34 13.55 3.44
C PHE A 147 16.91 13.72 3.93
N THR A 148 16.59 13.14 5.08
CA THR A 148 15.23 13.10 5.64
C THR A 148 15.20 13.72 7.02
N PRO A 149 15.01 15.05 7.12
CA PRO A 149 14.81 15.74 8.38
C PRO A 149 13.38 15.52 8.89
N ARG A 150 13.21 15.59 10.22
CA ARG A 150 11.91 15.59 10.89
C ARG A 150 11.91 16.52 12.09
N VAL A 151 10.79 17.18 12.30
CA VAL A 151 10.53 18.03 13.46
C VAL A 151 9.16 17.66 14.00
N GLY A 152 9.06 17.45 15.30
CA GLY A 152 7.81 17.21 16.00
C GLY A 152 7.72 18.06 17.25
N LEU A 153 6.55 18.63 17.49
CA LEU A 153 6.25 19.41 18.68
C LEU A 153 5.02 18.82 19.33
N VAL A 154 5.08 18.57 20.64
CA VAL A 154 3.94 18.12 21.45
C VAL A 154 3.80 19.05 22.64
N TYR A 155 2.57 19.50 22.87
CA TYR A 155 2.20 20.28 24.03
C TYR A 155 1.09 19.60 24.81
N SER A 156 1.34 19.29 26.09
CA SER A 156 0.35 18.72 26.99
C SER A 156 -0.62 19.81 27.45
N LEU A 157 -1.76 19.92 26.75
CA LEU A 157 -2.81 20.90 27.02
C LEU A 157 -3.45 20.65 28.40
N THR A 158 -3.78 19.39 28.67
CA THR A 158 -4.26 18.89 29.94
C THR A 158 -3.53 17.59 30.31
N PRO A 159 -3.71 17.04 31.54
CA PRO A 159 -3.17 15.72 31.85
C PRO A 159 -3.67 14.58 30.91
N MET A 160 -4.81 14.77 30.24
CA MET A 160 -5.44 13.78 29.40
C MET A 160 -5.32 14.10 27.91
N THR A 161 -4.92 15.31 27.51
CA THR A 161 -4.96 15.74 26.12
C THR A 161 -3.67 16.43 25.71
N ASN A 162 -3.07 15.95 24.62
CA ASN A 162 -1.92 16.55 23.97
C ASN A 162 -2.31 17.08 22.60
N VAL A 163 -1.75 18.21 22.21
CA VAL A 163 -1.78 18.74 20.84
C VAL A 163 -0.39 18.61 20.26
N TYR A 164 -0.30 18.34 18.97
CA TYR A 164 0.99 18.15 18.31
C TYR A 164 1.02 18.74 16.91
N ALA A 165 2.21 19.07 16.47
CA ALA A 165 2.51 19.44 15.10
C ALA A 165 3.74 18.65 14.63
N THR A 166 3.71 18.16 13.40
CA THR A 166 4.79 17.36 12.84
C THR A 166 5.09 17.81 11.43
N TRP A 167 6.38 17.90 11.10
CA TRP A 167 6.89 18.05 9.77
C TRP A 167 7.94 16.98 9.50
N ILE A 168 7.78 16.24 8.40
CA ILE A 168 8.65 15.13 8.03
C ILE A 168 8.92 15.20 6.54
N ARG A 169 10.18 15.02 6.15
CA ARG A 169 10.55 14.62 4.79
C ARG A 169 10.88 13.14 4.75
N GLY A 170 10.38 12.47 3.72
CA GLY A 170 10.67 11.09 3.41
C GLY A 170 11.11 10.96 1.94
N PHE A 171 11.52 9.77 1.57
CA PHE A 171 11.84 9.45 0.19
C PHE A 171 11.61 7.96 -0.07
N GLU A 172 11.51 7.62 -1.35
CA GLU A 172 11.45 6.25 -1.85
C GLU A 172 12.40 6.15 -3.04
N PRO A 173 13.36 5.20 -3.05
CA PRO A 173 14.23 4.99 -4.20
C PRO A 173 13.40 4.64 -5.44
N GLN A 174 13.82 5.11 -6.61
CA GLN A 174 13.21 4.69 -7.86
C GLN A 174 13.51 3.22 -8.12
N ALA A 175 12.54 2.51 -8.72
CA ALA A 175 12.65 1.08 -8.98
C ALA A 175 13.90 0.75 -9.81
N VAL A 176 14.66 -0.25 -9.37
CA VAL A 176 15.89 -0.71 -10.04
C VAL A 176 15.65 -1.05 -11.51
N SER A 177 14.51 -1.66 -11.83
CA SER A 177 14.14 -2.01 -13.21
C SER A 177 14.02 -0.80 -14.15
N VAL A 178 13.58 0.34 -13.60
CA VAL A 178 13.47 1.59 -14.35
C VAL A 178 14.82 2.30 -14.43
N GLN A 179 15.56 2.32 -13.33
CA GLN A 179 16.89 2.92 -13.25
C GLN A 179 17.92 2.23 -14.17
N SER A 180 17.81 0.92 -14.34
CA SER A 180 18.73 0.12 -15.16
C SER A 180 18.32 -0.05 -16.62
N ASP A 181 17.15 0.42 -17.01
CA ASP A 181 16.67 0.37 -18.40
C ASP A 181 17.21 1.58 -19.18
N PRO A 182 18.11 1.37 -20.19
CA PRO A 182 18.65 2.47 -20.99
C PRO A 182 17.59 3.25 -21.75
N THR A 183 16.42 2.63 -22.00
CA THR A 183 15.31 3.24 -22.74
C THR A 183 14.37 4.06 -21.83
N SER A 184 14.52 3.95 -20.51
CA SER A 184 13.70 4.68 -19.55
C SER A 184 14.04 6.17 -19.49
N GLY A 185 15.29 6.54 -19.79
CA GLY A 185 15.79 7.91 -19.72
C GLY A 185 16.39 8.30 -18.37
N GLY A 186 16.54 7.32 -17.44
CA GLY A 186 17.24 7.52 -16.17
C GLY A 186 18.74 7.76 -16.29
N PRO A 187 19.46 7.90 -15.17
CA PRO A 187 18.95 7.73 -13.80
C PRO A 187 18.06 8.86 -13.32
N PHE A 188 17.15 8.55 -12.40
CA PHE A 188 16.19 9.49 -11.82
C PHE A 188 16.44 9.68 -10.33
N ASP A 189 16.16 10.89 -9.84
CA ASP A 189 16.15 11.17 -8.41
C ASP A 189 15.05 10.36 -7.69
N PRO A 190 15.23 10.03 -6.40
CA PRO A 190 14.21 9.38 -5.60
C PRO A 190 12.89 10.15 -5.56
N VAL A 191 11.79 9.45 -5.39
CA VAL A 191 10.52 10.07 -5.00
C VAL A 191 10.72 10.75 -3.65
N GLN A 192 10.30 12.00 -3.52
CA GLN A 192 10.36 12.76 -2.28
C GLN A 192 8.96 12.95 -1.72
N SER A 193 8.81 12.77 -0.43
CA SER A 193 7.58 13.07 0.29
C SER A 193 7.80 14.14 1.35
N GLU A 194 6.78 14.96 1.58
CA GLU A 194 6.76 15.99 2.62
C GLU A 194 5.39 15.96 3.30
N LEU A 195 5.38 15.69 4.60
CA LEU A 195 4.19 15.64 5.44
C LEU A 195 4.20 16.80 6.42
N TRP A 196 3.09 17.51 6.49
CA TRP A 196 2.70 18.41 7.58
C TRP A 196 1.46 17.81 8.26
N GLU A 197 1.52 17.72 9.57
CA GLU A 197 0.41 17.21 10.36
C GLU A 197 0.23 18.04 11.62
N LEU A 198 -1.02 18.36 11.94
CA LEU A 198 -1.44 19.01 13.16
C LEU A 198 -2.53 18.15 13.79
N GLY A 199 -2.42 17.81 15.06
CA GLY A 199 -3.42 16.95 15.68
C GLY A 199 -3.58 17.16 17.17
N ALA A 200 -4.59 16.47 17.69
CA ALA A 200 -4.83 16.32 19.11
C ALA A 200 -5.04 14.85 19.44
N LYS A 201 -4.44 14.39 20.52
CA LYS A 201 -4.57 13.03 21.03
C LYS A 201 -4.89 13.08 22.52
N GLY A 202 -5.86 12.28 22.95
CA GLY A 202 -6.24 12.21 24.36
C GLY A 202 -6.58 10.80 24.82
N ASP A 203 -6.36 10.59 26.11
CA ASP A 203 -6.72 9.38 26.84
C ASP A 203 -7.77 9.74 27.90
N TYR A 204 -8.94 9.16 27.78
CA TYR A 204 -10.14 9.50 28.60
C TYR A 204 -10.59 8.29 29.39
N PHE A 205 -11.42 8.53 30.42
CA PHE A 205 -12.00 7.49 31.30
C PHE A 205 -10.90 6.58 31.92
N ASP A 206 -9.93 7.20 32.58
CA ASP A 206 -8.78 6.51 33.20
C ASP A 206 -8.00 5.68 32.15
N SER A 207 -7.70 6.29 30.99
CA SER A 207 -6.99 5.70 29.86
C SER A 207 -7.69 4.48 29.22
N ARG A 208 -9.01 4.36 29.46
CA ARG A 208 -9.80 3.29 28.82
C ARG A 208 -10.21 3.60 27.39
N LEU A 209 -10.25 4.88 27.01
CA LEU A 209 -10.61 5.34 25.68
C LEU A 209 -9.55 6.32 25.17
N THR A 210 -8.97 6.01 24.03
CA THR A 210 -8.07 6.91 23.29
C THR A 210 -8.79 7.51 22.10
N ALA A 211 -8.63 8.82 21.88
CA ALA A 211 -9.11 9.51 20.69
C ALA A 211 -7.98 10.32 20.06
N THR A 212 -7.88 10.28 18.74
CA THR A 212 -6.93 11.08 17.95
C THR A 212 -7.68 11.79 16.83
N LEU A 213 -7.42 13.07 16.67
CA LEU A 213 -7.88 13.87 15.53
C LEU A 213 -6.65 14.48 14.87
N SER A 214 -6.49 14.30 13.56
CA SER A 214 -5.40 14.91 12.81
C SER A 214 -5.87 15.61 11.54
N LEU A 215 -5.13 16.65 11.17
CA LEU A 215 -5.23 17.38 9.91
C LEU A 215 -3.88 17.18 9.21
N PHE A 216 -3.87 16.73 7.98
CA PHE A 216 -2.62 16.45 7.30
C PHE A 216 -2.56 17.04 5.88
N SER A 217 -1.33 17.24 5.41
CA SER A 217 -1.01 17.58 4.03
C SER A 217 0.25 16.82 3.64
N LEU A 218 0.11 15.83 2.79
CA LEU A 218 1.19 15.00 2.25
C LEU A 218 1.39 15.33 0.77
N ARG A 219 2.61 15.73 0.41
CA ARG A 219 3.02 15.97 -0.97
C ARG A 219 4.09 14.97 -1.38
N GLN A 220 3.92 14.33 -2.53
CA GLN A 220 4.93 13.49 -3.16
C GLN A 220 5.37 14.13 -4.47
N ARG A 221 6.69 14.07 -4.76
CA ARG A 221 7.31 14.64 -5.96
C ARG A 221 8.23 13.61 -6.60
N ASN A 222 8.61 13.83 -7.87
CA ASN A 222 9.46 12.95 -8.67
C ASN A 222 8.82 11.58 -8.94
N THR A 223 7.49 11.49 -8.88
CA THR A 223 6.78 10.30 -9.35
C THR A 223 7.00 10.16 -10.85
N LEU A 224 7.41 8.96 -11.28
CA LEU A 224 7.68 8.68 -12.67
C LEU A 224 6.39 8.39 -13.43
N TYR A 225 6.22 9.07 -14.56
CA TYR A 225 5.15 8.81 -15.52
C TYR A 225 5.75 8.42 -16.86
N ASN A 226 5.03 7.57 -17.61
CA ASN A 226 5.41 7.30 -18.97
C ASN A 226 5.24 8.57 -19.82
N ALA A 227 6.28 8.93 -20.56
CA ALA A 227 6.29 10.17 -21.35
C ALA A 227 5.27 10.18 -22.51
N GLY A 228 4.74 9.02 -22.89
CA GLY A 228 3.75 8.88 -23.98
C GLY A 228 4.32 9.21 -25.36
N ILE A 229 5.64 9.13 -25.53
CA ILE A 229 6.31 9.46 -26.79
C ILE A 229 6.17 8.28 -27.74
N THR A 230 5.68 8.55 -28.96
CA THR A 230 5.60 7.53 -30.03
C THR A 230 7.00 7.03 -30.40
N GLY A 231 7.18 5.71 -30.36
CA GLY A 231 8.50 5.09 -30.59
C GLY A 231 9.36 4.87 -29.35
N GLU A 232 9.01 5.49 -28.20
CA GLU A 232 9.73 5.35 -26.93
C GLU A 232 8.78 4.82 -25.81
N PRO A 233 8.31 3.56 -25.88
CA PRO A 233 7.25 3.07 -24.99
C PRO A 233 7.65 2.98 -23.52
N ASN A 234 8.97 2.94 -23.23
CA ASN A 234 9.49 2.83 -21.87
C ASN A 234 9.97 4.17 -21.31
N ARG A 235 9.91 5.26 -22.08
CA ARG A 235 10.41 6.55 -21.66
C ARG A 235 9.63 7.09 -20.47
N MET A 236 10.33 7.36 -19.37
CA MET A 236 9.77 7.90 -18.13
C MET A 236 10.22 9.35 -17.93
N VAL A 237 9.41 10.11 -17.20
CA VAL A 237 9.70 11.49 -16.81
C VAL A 237 9.32 11.72 -15.35
N PRO A 238 10.20 12.37 -14.54
CA PRO A 238 10.00 12.57 -13.11
C PRO A 238 9.25 13.88 -12.82
N ILE A 239 8.10 14.10 -13.42
CA ILE A 239 7.34 15.34 -13.30
C ILE A 239 6.06 15.19 -12.46
N GLY A 240 5.79 13.97 -11.98
CA GLY A 240 4.63 13.72 -11.14
C GLY A 240 4.73 14.44 -9.79
N GLU A 241 3.68 15.17 -9.45
CA GLU A 241 3.44 15.63 -8.08
C GLU A 241 2.02 15.26 -7.69
N GLU A 242 1.89 14.66 -6.53
CA GLU A 242 0.62 14.29 -5.92
C GLU A 242 0.49 15.00 -4.58
N LEU A 243 -0.69 15.50 -4.29
CA LEU A 243 -1.02 16.16 -3.03
C LEU A 243 -2.24 15.50 -2.39
N SER A 244 -2.06 15.03 -1.17
CA SER A 244 -3.10 14.41 -0.34
C SER A 244 -3.31 15.27 0.90
N ARG A 245 -4.54 15.74 1.12
CA ARG A 245 -4.91 16.58 2.27
C ARG A 245 -6.19 16.08 2.89
N GLY A 246 -6.25 16.11 4.21
CA GLY A 246 -7.43 15.58 4.86
C GLY A 246 -7.49 15.75 6.36
N VAL A 247 -8.50 15.08 6.90
CA VAL A 247 -8.80 14.98 8.30
C VAL A 247 -8.96 13.51 8.65
N GLU A 248 -8.37 13.08 9.75
CA GLU A 248 -8.52 11.72 10.27
C GLU A 248 -8.96 11.76 11.72
N LEU A 249 -9.88 10.88 12.07
CA LEU A 249 -10.39 10.67 13.42
C LEU A 249 -10.29 9.19 13.76
N ASP A 250 -9.63 8.88 14.86
CA ASP A 250 -9.56 7.53 15.41
C ASP A 250 -10.03 7.55 16.87
N VAL A 251 -10.87 6.59 17.23
CA VAL A 251 -11.36 6.37 18.58
C VAL A 251 -11.29 4.88 18.89
N ALA A 252 -10.63 4.50 19.97
CA ALA A 252 -10.55 3.12 20.37
C ALA A 252 -10.54 2.95 21.89
N GLY A 253 -11.28 1.99 22.40
CA GLY A 253 -11.25 1.65 23.82
C GLY A 253 -12.58 1.20 24.39
N LYS A 254 -12.77 1.46 25.69
CA LYS A 254 -13.97 1.07 26.42
C LYS A 254 -14.68 2.32 26.93
N ILE A 255 -15.93 2.51 26.52
CA ILE A 255 -16.83 3.51 27.07
C ILE A 255 -17.24 3.09 28.50
N LEU A 256 -17.55 1.80 28.67
CA LEU A 256 -17.81 1.14 29.94
C LEU A 256 -16.98 -0.17 29.99
N PRO A 257 -16.75 -0.76 31.18
CA PRO A 257 -15.99 -2.01 31.29
C PRO A 257 -16.47 -3.14 30.36
N TYR A 258 -17.76 -3.14 30.06
CA TYR A 258 -18.44 -4.15 29.23
C TYR A 258 -18.86 -3.63 27.85
N TRP A 259 -18.55 -2.38 27.52
CA TRP A 259 -18.86 -1.78 26.23
C TRP A 259 -17.63 -1.14 25.60
N SER A 260 -17.13 -1.75 24.53
CA SER A 260 -15.99 -1.26 23.75
C SER A 260 -16.41 -0.71 22.39
N VAL A 261 -15.64 0.25 21.90
CA VAL A 261 -15.80 0.87 20.60
C VAL A 261 -14.43 1.00 19.92
N MET A 262 -14.41 0.78 18.60
CA MET A 262 -13.32 1.15 17.70
C MET A 262 -13.96 1.85 16.52
N ALA A 263 -13.52 3.05 16.20
CA ALA A 263 -14.02 3.82 15.08
C ALA A 263 -12.87 4.56 14.42
N SER A 264 -12.86 4.59 13.10
CA SER A 264 -12.00 5.46 12.33
C SER A 264 -12.77 6.11 11.20
N TYR A 265 -12.39 7.33 10.88
CA TYR A 265 -12.93 8.07 9.74
C TYR A 265 -11.82 8.91 9.12
N SER A 266 -11.74 8.87 7.80
CA SER A 266 -10.83 9.69 7.02
C SER A 266 -11.59 10.42 5.91
N TYR A 267 -11.40 11.73 5.86
CA TYR A 267 -11.70 12.55 4.68
C TYR A 267 -10.38 12.90 4.03
N ASN A 268 -10.18 12.46 2.77
CA ASN A 268 -8.93 12.63 2.05
C ASN A 268 -9.18 13.13 0.62
N VAL A 269 -8.59 14.27 0.29
CA VAL A 269 -8.54 14.80 -1.07
C VAL A 269 -7.13 14.56 -1.61
N ALA A 270 -6.98 13.49 -2.40
CA ALA A 270 -5.72 13.12 -3.05
C ALA A 270 -5.82 13.39 -4.55
N GLU A 271 -4.96 14.27 -5.06
CA GLU A 271 -5.02 14.78 -6.44
C GLU A 271 -3.62 14.81 -7.06
N ILE A 272 -3.57 14.61 -8.37
CA ILE A 272 -2.36 14.77 -9.18
C ILE A 272 -2.22 16.25 -9.50
N THR A 273 -1.23 16.93 -8.90
CA THR A 273 -1.01 18.38 -9.03
C THR A 273 0.00 18.74 -10.11
N LYS A 274 0.82 17.76 -10.55
CA LYS A 274 1.66 17.88 -11.74
C LYS A 274 1.65 16.58 -12.53
N ALA A 275 1.48 16.70 -13.83
CA ALA A 275 1.45 15.59 -14.77
C ALA A 275 2.17 15.99 -16.07
N VAL A 276 2.38 15.03 -16.97
CA VAL A 276 2.98 15.27 -18.30
C VAL A 276 2.11 16.26 -19.08
N VAL A 277 2.73 17.28 -19.69
CA VAL A 277 2.03 18.25 -20.54
C VAL A 277 1.25 17.52 -21.64
N GLY A 278 -0.01 17.88 -21.79
CA GLY A 278 -0.92 17.24 -22.74
C GLY A 278 -1.59 15.96 -22.22
N THR A 279 -1.30 15.51 -20.97
CA THR A 279 -2.10 14.48 -20.32
C THR A 279 -3.33 15.11 -19.63
N LYS A 280 -4.44 14.35 -19.55
CA LYS A 280 -5.64 14.77 -18.81
C LYS A 280 -5.57 14.41 -17.32
N ASP A 281 -4.39 14.02 -16.82
CA ASP A 281 -4.22 13.49 -15.46
C ASP A 281 -4.15 14.61 -14.41
N LEU A 282 -3.85 15.84 -14.83
CA LEU A 282 -3.82 17.01 -13.95
C LEU A 282 -5.17 17.26 -13.28
N ASN A 283 -5.16 17.47 -11.96
CA ASN A 283 -6.32 17.66 -11.10
C ASN A 283 -7.28 16.46 -11.02
N LEU A 284 -6.86 15.29 -11.50
CA LEU A 284 -7.61 14.07 -11.26
C LEU A 284 -7.35 13.54 -9.84
N GLN A 285 -8.38 12.93 -9.29
CA GLN A 285 -8.25 12.16 -8.06
C GLN A 285 -7.25 11.03 -8.26
N ARG A 286 -6.37 10.83 -7.28
CA ARG A 286 -5.46 9.69 -7.29
C ARG A 286 -6.26 8.38 -7.33
N PRO A 287 -5.94 7.45 -8.25
CA PRO A 287 -6.63 6.17 -8.32
C PRO A 287 -6.57 5.39 -7.01
N GLY A 288 -7.65 4.68 -6.70
CA GLY A 288 -7.75 3.86 -5.50
C GLY A 288 -7.99 4.63 -4.19
N THR A 289 -8.01 5.97 -4.20
CA THR A 289 -8.19 6.78 -2.98
C THR A 289 -9.63 7.31 -2.88
N PRO A 290 -10.48 6.79 -1.98
CA PRO A 290 -11.80 7.34 -1.73
C PRO A 290 -11.69 8.68 -1.00
N ARG A 291 -12.62 9.62 -1.23
CA ARG A 291 -12.69 10.87 -0.46
C ARG A 291 -13.13 10.64 0.98
N HIS A 292 -14.03 9.69 1.18
CA HIS A 292 -14.53 9.33 2.50
C HIS A 292 -14.31 7.83 2.71
N SER A 293 -13.70 7.47 3.81
CA SER A 293 -13.61 6.10 4.30
C SER A 293 -13.78 6.08 5.81
N GLY A 294 -14.39 5.03 6.31
CA GLY A 294 -14.56 4.90 7.74
C GLY A 294 -15.08 3.54 8.15
N ASN A 295 -14.85 3.25 9.39
CA ASN A 295 -15.39 2.06 10.03
C ASN A 295 -15.77 2.39 11.47
N ILE A 296 -16.73 1.65 11.97
CA ILE A 296 -17.06 1.60 13.38
C ILE A 296 -17.34 0.16 13.75
N TRP A 297 -16.75 -0.29 14.84
CA TRP A 297 -17.05 -1.57 15.48
C TRP A 297 -17.40 -1.31 16.92
N THR A 298 -18.51 -1.85 17.39
CA THR A 298 -18.90 -1.79 18.79
C THR A 298 -19.20 -3.18 19.32
N LYS A 299 -18.79 -3.45 20.55
CA LYS A 299 -19.03 -4.72 21.23
C LYS A 299 -19.57 -4.45 22.63
N PHE A 300 -20.73 -5.01 22.90
CA PHE A 300 -21.35 -5.01 24.21
C PHE A 300 -21.40 -6.43 24.77
N VAL A 301 -21.06 -6.60 26.04
CA VAL A 301 -21.11 -7.88 26.76
C VAL A 301 -21.97 -7.72 27.99
N ILE A 302 -22.92 -8.61 28.20
CA ILE A 302 -23.79 -8.60 29.36
C ILE A 302 -22.96 -8.87 30.61
N PRO A 303 -22.90 -7.91 31.57
CA PRO A 303 -21.96 -7.98 32.69
C PRO A 303 -22.46 -8.82 33.86
N GLN A 304 -23.76 -9.10 33.95
CA GLN A 304 -24.39 -9.79 35.10
C GLN A 304 -25.71 -10.47 34.70
N GLY A 305 -26.14 -11.46 35.48
CA GLY A 305 -27.42 -12.14 35.32
C GLY A 305 -27.33 -13.45 34.51
N PRO A 306 -28.51 -14.02 34.13
CA PRO A 306 -28.58 -15.36 33.52
C PRO A 306 -27.86 -15.45 32.17
N MET A 307 -27.61 -14.32 31.50
CA MET A 307 -26.92 -14.23 30.20
C MET A 307 -25.54 -13.57 30.35
N GLU A 308 -24.94 -13.60 31.52
CA GLU A 308 -23.60 -13.06 31.76
C GLU A 308 -22.59 -13.70 30.77
N GLY A 309 -21.72 -12.86 30.21
CA GLY A 309 -20.72 -13.29 29.23
C GLY A 309 -21.23 -13.43 27.79
N LEU A 310 -22.56 -13.30 27.56
CA LEU A 310 -23.07 -13.16 26.20
C LEU A 310 -22.77 -11.74 25.68
N GLY A 311 -22.23 -11.63 24.51
CA GLY A 311 -21.88 -10.38 23.86
C GLY A 311 -22.39 -10.29 22.43
N ILE A 312 -22.68 -9.09 22.00
CA ILE A 312 -22.96 -8.75 20.60
C ILE A 312 -21.97 -7.74 20.11
N GLY A 313 -21.47 -7.96 18.90
CA GLY A 313 -20.66 -6.99 18.16
C GLY A 313 -21.38 -6.58 16.89
N LEU A 314 -21.33 -5.31 16.57
CA LEU A 314 -21.85 -4.76 15.32
C LEU A 314 -20.79 -3.86 14.70
N GLY A 315 -20.61 -4.00 13.39
CA GLY A 315 -19.66 -3.24 12.60
C GLY A 315 -20.29 -2.66 11.35
N VAL A 316 -19.89 -1.44 11.03
CA VAL A 316 -20.19 -0.82 9.75
C VAL A 316 -18.89 -0.29 9.19
N HIS A 317 -18.57 -0.62 7.94
CA HIS A 317 -17.46 0.00 7.24
C HIS A 317 -17.86 0.39 5.82
N GLY A 318 -17.25 1.46 5.32
CA GLY A 318 -17.61 1.95 4.01
C GLY A 318 -16.56 2.89 3.44
N VAL A 319 -16.65 3.03 2.13
CA VAL A 319 -15.83 3.97 1.35
C VAL A 319 -16.73 4.65 0.30
N SER A 320 -16.41 5.89 -0.02
CA SER A 320 -17.05 6.61 -1.12
C SER A 320 -16.60 6.09 -2.48
N GLU A 321 -17.24 6.58 -3.54
CA GLU A 321 -16.79 6.38 -4.91
C GLU A 321 -15.31 6.76 -5.05
N ARG A 322 -14.58 6.01 -5.88
CA ARG A 322 -13.18 6.24 -6.18
C ARG A 322 -12.85 5.87 -7.62
N LEU A 323 -11.87 6.55 -8.16
CA LEU A 323 -11.34 6.20 -9.47
C LEU A 323 -10.57 4.87 -9.37
N GLY A 324 -10.71 4.03 -10.38
CA GLY A 324 -9.82 2.94 -10.65
C GLY A 324 -8.50 3.46 -11.22
N GLN A 325 -7.77 2.64 -11.98
CA GLN A 325 -6.58 3.14 -12.63
C GLN A 325 -6.94 4.20 -13.68
N VAL A 326 -6.23 5.33 -13.64
CA VAL A 326 -6.22 6.31 -14.72
C VAL A 326 -5.32 5.74 -15.83
N GLY A 327 -5.89 4.89 -16.67
CA GLY A 327 -5.23 4.43 -17.88
C GLY A 327 -5.69 5.25 -19.09
N ARG A 328 -4.83 5.38 -20.10
CA ARG A 328 -5.09 6.10 -21.36
C ARG A 328 -6.51 6.63 -21.50
N ARG A 329 -6.67 7.86 -21.21
CA ARG A 329 -7.67 8.94 -21.41
C ARG A 329 -9.11 8.65 -21.82
N GLU A 330 -9.42 7.54 -22.44
CA GLU A 330 -10.74 7.30 -23.04
C GLU A 330 -11.66 6.48 -22.11
N HIS A 331 -11.12 5.84 -21.09
CA HIS A 331 -11.87 4.94 -20.22
C HIS A 331 -11.43 5.04 -18.76
N VAL A 332 -11.91 6.05 -18.06
CA VAL A 332 -11.78 6.13 -16.60
C VAL A 332 -12.76 5.12 -15.99
N VAL A 333 -12.24 4.14 -15.26
CA VAL A 333 -13.05 3.21 -14.47
C VAL A 333 -13.32 3.85 -13.11
N SER A 334 -14.58 4.00 -12.75
CA SER A 334 -15.00 4.42 -11.41
C SER A 334 -15.60 3.23 -10.66
N TYR A 335 -15.25 3.09 -9.41
CA TYR A 335 -15.83 2.09 -8.51
C TYR A 335 -16.81 2.77 -7.57
N PRO A 336 -18.09 2.36 -7.61
CA PRO A 336 -19.11 2.90 -6.70
C PRO A 336 -18.71 2.77 -5.24
N GLY A 337 -19.15 3.71 -4.44
CA GLY A 337 -19.04 3.60 -2.99
C GLY A 337 -19.86 2.44 -2.45
N TYR A 338 -19.45 1.93 -1.30
CA TYR A 338 -20.18 0.87 -0.60
C TYR A 338 -20.14 1.08 0.91
N VAL A 339 -21.14 0.50 1.56
CA VAL A 339 -21.20 0.35 3.01
C VAL A 339 -21.54 -1.11 3.28
N LEU A 340 -20.80 -1.76 4.18
CA LEU A 340 -21.00 -3.14 4.61
C LEU A 340 -21.35 -3.16 6.10
N LEU A 341 -22.19 -4.13 6.46
CA LEU A 341 -22.59 -4.41 7.82
C LEU A 341 -21.98 -5.74 8.25
N ASP A 342 -21.34 -5.75 9.40
CA ASP A 342 -20.77 -6.94 10.03
C ASP A 342 -21.41 -7.15 11.40
N ALA A 343 -21.50 -8.38 11.84
CA ALA A 343 -22.02 -8.74 13.15
C ALA A 343 -21.21 -9.87 13.79
N ALA A 344 -21.20 -9.90 15.12
CA ALA A 344 -20.61 -11.01 15.85
C ALA A 344 -21.42 -11.31 17.11
N LEU A 345 -21.49 -12.60 17.46
CA LEU A 345 -21.97 -13.05 18.76
C LEU A 345 -20.80 -13.66 19.54
N TYR A 346 -20.73 -13.31 20.81
CA TYR A 346 -19.69 -13.80 21.72
C TYR A 346 -20.35 -14.51 22.89
N TYR A 347 -19.79 -15.61 23.31
CA TYR A 347 -20.21 -16.23 24.55
C TYR A 347 -19.00 -16.79 25.29
N LYS A 348 -18.80 -16.32 26.51
CA LYS A 348 -17.72 -16.78 27.36
C LYS A 348 -18.26 -17.62 28.49
N VAL A 349 -17.84 -18.89 28.56
CA VAL A 349 -18.15 -19.82 29.63
C VAL A 349 -16.83 -20.33 30.22
N ARG A 350 -16.57 -19.95 31.47
CA ARG A 350 -15.31 -20.29 32.16
C ARG A 350 -14.11 -19.89 31.28
N ASP A 351 -13.30 -20.86 30.90
CA ASP A 351 -12.06 -20.66 30.12
C ASP A 351 -12.25 -20.77 28.61
N VAL A 352 -13.49 -21.04 28.15
CA VAL A 352 -13.84 -21.14 26.74
C VAL A 352 -14.56 -19.88 26.27
N GLN A 353 -14.08 -19.27 25.19
CA GLN A 353 -14.77 -18.22 24.48
C GLN A 353 -15.20 -18.71 23.11
N LEU A 354 -16.49 -18.72 22.84
CA LEU A 354 -17.10 -18.96 21.53
C LEU A 354 -17.36 -17.64 20.84
N GLN A 355 -17.14 -17.60 19.52
CA GLN A 355 -17.43 -16.44 18.69
C GLN A 355 -17.98 -16.88 17.35
N LEU A 356 -19.13 -16.35 16.97
CA LEU A 356 -19.73 -16.46 15.64
C LEU A 356 -19.58 -15.09 14.97
N ASN A 357 -18.99 -15.04 13.78
CA ASN A 357 -18.87 -13.81 12.98
C ASN A 357 -19.69 -13.95 11.69
N ALA A 358 -20.30 -12.86 11.30
CA ALA A 358 -20.94 -12.68 10.00
C ALA A 358 -20.38 -11.40 9.36
N ASN A 359 -19.52 -11.56 8.37
CA ASN A 359 -18.98 -10.44 7.59
C ASN A 359 -19.84 -10.23 6.35
N ASN A 360 -20.03 -8.97 5.93
CA ASN A 360 -20.92 -8.58 4.85
C ASN A 360 -22.32 -9.22 5.06
N LEU A 361 -22.92 -8.96 6.21
CA LEU A 361 -24.17 -9.60 6.66
C LEU A 361 -25.30 -9.50 5.63
N LEU A 362 -25.35 -8.40 4.87
CA LEU A 362 -26.37 -8.14 3.86
C LEU A 362 -26.02 -8.74 2.49
N ASP A 363 -24.92 -9.46 2.36
CA ASP A 363 -24.43 -10.09 1.12
C ASP A 363 -24.33 -9.12 -0.05
N LYS A 364 -23.85 -7.91 0.23
CA LYS A 364 -23.70 -6.85 -0.77
C LYS A 364 -22.58 -7.17 -1.75
N SER A 365 -22.87 -7.12 -3.04
CA SER A 365 -21.83 -7.16 -4.08
C SER A 365 -21.15 -5.81 -4.20
N TYR A 366 -19.82 -5.79 -4.24
CA TYR A 366 -19.01 -4.57 -4.32
C TYR A 366 -17.65 -4.86 -4.93
N TYR A 367 -16.93 -3.81 -5.30
CA TYR A 367 -15.55 -3.90 -5.78
C TYR A 367 -14.60 -3.26 -4.77
N VAL A 368 -13.52 -3.96 -4.44
CA VAL A 368 -12.49 -3.45 -3.53
C VAL A 368 -11.56 -2.48 -4.26
N SER A 369 -11.12 -2.86 -5.46
CA SER A 369 -10.14 -2.09 -6.25
C SER A 369 -10.11 -2.58 -7.70
N GLY A 370 -9.25 -1.99 -8.51
CA GLY A 370 -8.87 -2.48 -9.83
C GLY A 370 -7.39 -2.28 -10.07
N TYR A 371 -6.80 -3.14 -10.90
CA TYR A 371 -5.42 -3.03 -11.33
C TYR A 371 -5.29 -2.21 -12.62
N ASP A 372 -6.23 -2.42 -13.54
CA ASP A 372 -6.36 -1.69 -14.80
C ASP A 372 -7.83 -1.73 -15.28
N ARG A 373 -8.09 -1.21 -16.48
CA ARG A 373 -9.44 -1.18 -17.07
C ARG A 373 -10.08 -2.56 -17.30
N LEU A 374 -9.29 -3.62 -17.30
CA LEU A 374 -9.73 -5.00 -17.58
C LEU A 374 -9.78 -5.88 -16.34
N ARG A 375 -9.16 -5.44 -15.24
CA ARG A 375 -9.01 -6.24 -14.03
C ARG A 375 -9.56 -5.49 -12.82
N SER A 376 -10.74 -5.86 -12.40
CA SER A 376 -11.41 -5.36 -11.19
C SER A 376 -11.45 -6.49 -10.16
N PHE A 377 -11.27 -6.14 -8.89
CA PHE A 377 -11.30 -7.09 -7.78
C PHE A 377 -12.62 -6.98 -7.04
N PRO A 378 -13.51 -7.98 -7.17
CA PRO A 378 -14.75 -8.01 -6.39
C PRO A 378 -14.42 -8.20 -4.91
N GLY A 379 -15.30 -7.68 -4.07
CA GLY A 379 -15.26 -7.92 -2.64
C GLY A 379 -15.79 -9.29 -2.27
N SER A 380 -15.49 -9.73 -1.06
CA SER A 380 -15.96 -11.02 -0.54
C SER A 380 -17.49 -11.01 -0.34
N PRO A 381 -18.20 -12.07 -0.72
CA PRO A 381 -19.59 -12.25 -0.37
C PRO A 381 -19.74 -12.41 1.14
N ARG A 382 -20.97 -12.58 1.62
CA ARG A 382 -21.22 -12.87 3.04
C ARG A 382 -20.43 -14.10 3.49
N GLN A 383 -19.71 -13.94 4.59
CA GLN A 383 -18.91 -15.01 5.19
C GLN A 383 -19.35 -15.23 6.64
N LEU A 384 -19.58 -16.49 6.98
CA LEU A 384 -19.84 -16.90 8.34
C LEU A 384 -18.66 -17.71 8.86
N SER A 385 -18.20 -17.41 10.08
CA SER A 385 -17.13 -18.15 10.73
C SER A 385 -17.42 -18.35 12.21
N ILE A 386 -17.02 -19.52 12.72
CA ILE A 386 -17.11 -19.86 14.15
C ILE A 386 -15.69 -20.09 14.64
N SER A 387 -15.37 -19.54 15.80
CA SER A 387 -14.13 -19.82 16.51
C SER A 387 -14.39 -20.15 17.97
N ALA A 388 -13.56 -21.03 18.53
CA ALA A 388 -13.51 -21.35 19.94
C ALA A 388 -12.09 -21.13 20.45
N THR A 389 -11.97 -20.36 21.52
CA THR A 389 -10.68 -20.08 22.17
C THR A 389 -10.72 -20.63 23.59
N TYR A 390 -9.77 -21.50 23.92
CA TYR A 390 -9.58 -21.99 25.28
C TYR A 390 -8.34 -21.33 25.89
N ARG A 391 -8.48 -20.86 27.13
CA ARG A 391 -7.36 -20.31 27.92
C ARG A 391 -7.05 -21.27 29.03
N PHE A 392 -5.84 -21.81 29.04
CA PHE A 392 -5.29 -22.72 30.05
C PHE A 392 -4.27 -22.01 30.95
#